data_93da408873c253400080ee915a5b0ea8
#
_entry.id   93da408873c253400080ee915a5b0ea8
#
_cell.length_a   1.000
_cell.length_b   1.000
_cell.length_c   1.000
_cell.angle_alpha   90.00
_cell.angle_beta   90.00
_cell.angle_gamma   90.00
#
_symmetry.space_group_name_H-M   'P 1'
#
loop_
_entity.id
_entity.type
_entity.pdbx_description
1 polymer ?
#
loop_
_entity_poly.entity_id
_entity_poly.type
_entity_poly.pdbx_seq_one_letter_code
_entity_poly.pdbx_strand_id
1 'polypeptide(L)'
;MLWRSKCVGKPVRWAFSQVSDLIAVTDGGNGLEEALQRNLAEDVTTILDWYHAAEHLCDFAKVWHTRDEAARGQWQAQAKGILYDQGGEALLAYLQALQLPLRTSAEVHEELRTLIGYFENNRHRTDYPTYRSNGWDIGSGPTEAGCKIIGERLKGSGMRWVEEGAATVAALRAVYVSGGNLWDGFWAQPHRPAA
;
A
#
# COMPACT_ATOMS: atom_id res chain seq x y z
N MET A 1 12.69 -15.07 -5.37
CA MET A 1 13.37 -15.69 -4.21
C MET A 1 12.30 -15.85 -3.12
N LEU A 2 11.82 -17.09 -2.90
CA LEU A 2 10.71 -17.37 -1.98
C LEU A 2 11.20 -17.21 -0.54
N TRP A 3 10.75 -16.15 0.12
CA TRP A 3 10.97 -15.97 1.56
C TRP A 3 10.03 -16.94 2.32
N ARG A 4 10.56 -18.08 2.75
CA ARG A 4 9.85 -18.96 3.67
C ARG A 4 10.04 -18.40 5.09
N SER A 5 9.14 -17.51 5.53
CA SER A 5 9.11 -17.12 6.94
C SER A 5 8.59 -18.27 7.79
N LYS A 6 9.49 -18.93 8.50
CA LYS A 6 9.15 -19.89 9.58
C LYS A 6 8.57 -19.23 10.83
N CYS A 7 8.27 -17.94 10.80
CA CYS A 7 7.90 -17.15 12.00
C CYS A 7 6.43 -16.71 12.04
N VAL A 8 5.56 -17.16 11.13
CA VAL A 8 4.11 -16.90 11.28
C VAL A 8 3.50 -18.05 12.08
N GLY A 9 3.81 -18.09 13.36
CA GLY A 9 3.23 -19.04 14.29
C GLY A 9 1.85 -18.59 14.80
N LYS A 10 1.11 -19.52 15.38
CA LYS A 10 -0.21 -19.32 16.05
C LYS A 10 -0.39 -18.03 16.87
N PRO A 11 0.65 -17.42 17.49
CA PRO A 11 0.49 -16.18 18.27
C PRO A 11 0.05 -14.96 17.46
N VAL A 12 0.48 -14.85 16.19
CA VAL A 12 0.13 -13.70 15.33
C VAL A 12 -1.34 -13.76 14.93
N ARG A 13 -1.84 -14.92 14.50
CA ARG A 13 -3.27 -15.10 14.18
C ARG A 13 -4.17 -14.85 15.39
N TRP A 14 -3.75 -15.27 16.58
CA TRP A 14 -4.50 -15.01 17.81
C TRP A 14 -4.57 -13.51 18.14
N ALA A 15 -3.49 -12.76 17.97
CA ALA A 15 -3.48 -11.33 18.22
C ALA A 15 -4.45 -10.58 17.29
N PHE A 16 -4.53 -10.96 16.02
CA PHE A 16 -5.45 -10.35 15.05
C PHE A 16 -6.91 -10.76 15.26
N SER A 17 -7.18 -11.94 15.85
CA SER A 17 -8.56 -12.36 16.16
C SER A 17 -9.24 -11.54 17.27
N GLN A 18 -8.51 -10.66 17.92
CA GLN A 18 -9.03 -9.76 18.97
C GLN A 18 -9.35 -8.34 18.45
N VAL A 19 -9.13 -8.06 17.18
CA VAL A 19 -9.46 -6.77 16.56
C VAL A 19 -10.77 -6.87 15.80
N SER A 20 -11.54 -5.77 15.75
CA SER A 20 -12.80 -5.72 15.01
C SER A 20 -12.60 -5.68 13.51
N ASP A 21 -11.54 -4.99 13.06
CA ASP A 21 -11.26 -4.77 11.66
C ASP A 21 -9.75 -4.94 11.41
N LEU A 22 -9.41 -5.74 10.43
CA LEU A 22 -8.05 -5.90 9.96
C LEU A 22 -7.92 -5.29 8.56
N ILE A 23 -7.14 -4.22 8.47
CA ILE A 23 -6.98 -3.44 7.24
C ILE A 23 -5.55 -3.62 6.72
N ALA A 24 -5.43 -3.86 5.41
CA ALA A 24 -4.14 -3.93 4.73
C ALA A 24 -4.13 -2.97 3.54
N VAL A 25 -3.29 -1.94 3.60
CA VAL A 25 -3.05 -1.03 2.47
C VAL A 25 -1.90 -1.57 1.64
N THR A 26 -2.12 -1.75 0.33
CA THR A 26 -1.16 -2.38 -0.59
C THR A 26 -1.07 -1.63 -1.91
N ASP A 27 0.07 -1.75 -2.59
CA ASP A 27 0.34 -1.13 -3.90
C ASP A 27 -0.37 -1.79 -5.10
N GLY A 28 -1.14 -2.85 -4.86
CA GLY A 28 -1.81 -3.56 -5.94
C GLY A 28 -1.00 -4.69 -6.58
N GLY A 29 0.17 -5.03 -6.03
CA GLY A 29 1.00 -6.14 -6.51
C GLY A 29 0.27 -7.48 -6.51
N ASN A 30 0.53 -8.30 -7.54
CA ASN A 30 -0.10 -9.60 -7.71
C ASN A 30 0.25 -10.57 -6.58
N GLY A 31 -0.75 -11.28 -6.07
CA GLY A 31 -0.60 -12.35 -5.07
C GLY A 31 -0.41 -11.86 -3.63
N LEU A 32 -0.34 -10.54 -3.39
CA LEU A 32 -0.20 -10.01 -2.03
C LEU A 32 -1.50 -10.15 -1.24
N GLU A 33 -2.64 -9.91 -1.86
CA GLU A 33 -3.94 -10.05 -1.24
C GLU A 33 -4.20 -11.49 -0.79
N GLU A 34 -3.96 -12.48 -1.65
CA GLU A 34 -4.10 -13.90 -1.31
C GLU A 34 -3.08 -14.32 -0.24
N ALA A 35 -1.89 -13.70 -0.24
CA ALA A 35 -0.90 -13.97 0.79
C ALA A 35 -1.35 -13.42 2.16
N LEU A 36 -1.96 -12.24 2.20
CA LEU A 36 -2.53 -11.66 3.41
C LEU A 36 -3.69 -12.48 3.95
N GLN A 37 -4.65 -12.85 3.10
CA GLN A 37 -5.80 -13.68 3.46
C GLN A 37 -5.37 -15.04 4.02
N ARG A 38 -4.39 -15.69 3.39
CA ARG A 38 -3.88 -17.00 3.84
C ARG A 38 -3.11 -16.96 5.15
N ASN A 39 -2.38 -15.87 5.42
CA ASN A 39 -1.45 -15.80 6.53
C ASN A 39 -1.97 -15.00 7.73
N LEU A 40 -2.86 -14.04 7.54
CA LEU A 40 -3.40 -13.21 8.62
C LEU A 40 -4.82 -13.61 8.97
N ALA A 41 -5.80 -13.29 8.12
CA ALA A 41 -7.21 -13.60 8.30
C ALA A 41 -7.92 -13.65 6.94
N GLU A 42 -8.97 -14.45 6.82
CA GLU A 42 -9.78 -14.54 5.60
C GLU A 42 -10.60 -13.26 5.34
N ASP A 43 -10.89 -12.52 6.41
CA ASP A 43 -11.72 -11.30 6.42
C ASP A 43 -10.90 -10.01 6.42
N VAL A 44 -9.61 -10.07 6.08
CA VAL A 44 -8.80 -8.86 5.92
C VAL A 44 -9.35 -7.98 4.81
N THR A 45 -9.66 -6.72 5.14
CA THR A 45 -10.04 -5.72 4.15
C THR A 45 -8.78 -5.18 3.48
N THR A 46 -8.65 -5.40 2.17
CA THR A 46 -7.54 -4.86 1.39
C THR A 46 -7.93 -3.54 0.77
N ILE A 47 -7.07 -2.53 0.92
CA ILE A 47 -7.22 -1.20 0.34
C ILE A 47 -6.06 -0.99 -0.63
N LEU A 48 -6.37 -0.55 -1.85
CA LEU A 48 -5.35 -0.12 -2.79
C LEU A 48 -4.76 1.20 -2.30
N ASP A 49 -3.43 1.29 -2.23
CA ASP A 49 -2.76 2.55 -1.86
C ASP A 49 -3.19 3.69 -2.79
N TRP A 50 -3.81 4.72 -2.22
CA TRP A 50 -4.32 5.86 -2.98
C TRP A 50 -3.21 6.63 -3.69
N TYR A 51 -2.04 6.77 -3.07
CA TYR A 51 -0.91 7.46 -3.71
C TYR A 51 -0.41 6.71 -4.92
N HIS A 52 -0.31 5.38 -4.82
CA HIS A 52 0.10 4.52 -5.91
C HIS A 52 -0.95 4.52 -7.06
N ALA A 53 -2.24 4.43 -6.72
CA ALA A 53 -3.31 4.59 -7.68
C ALA A 53 -3.28 5.96 -8.38
N ALA A 54 -2.99 7.04 -7.62
CA ALA A 54 -2.86 8.39 -8.17
C ALA A 54 -1.63 8.56 -9.08
N GLU A 55 -0.54 7.81 -8.86
CA GLU A 55 0.62 7.80 -9.75
C GLU A 55 0.27 7.29 -11.14
N HIS A 56 -0.51 6.20 -11.26
CA HIS A 56 -1.00 5.70 -12.56
C HIS A 56 -1.80 6.76 -13.32
N LEU A 57 -2.63 7.55 -12.64
CA LEU A 57 -3.34 8.68 -13.25
C LEU A 57 -2.35 9.75 -13.74
N CYS A 58 -1.32 10.04 -12.95
CA CYS A 58 -0.30 11.01 -13.34
C CYS A 58 0.50 10.55 -14.56
N ASP A 59 0.82 9.26 -14.65
CA ASP A 59 1.60 8.72 -15.75
C ASP A 59 0.82 8.73 -17.06
N PHE A 60 -0.44 8.33 -17.04
CA PHE A 60 -1.32 8.52 -18.20
C PHE A 60 -1.41 9.99 -18.64
N ALA A 61 -1.59 10.91 -17.72
CA ALA A 61 -1.68 12.33 -18.04
C ALA A 61 -0.39 12.89 -18.66
N LYS A 62 0.80 12.39 -18.27
CA LYS A 62 2.09 12.76 -18.86
C LYS A 62 2.16 12.33 -20.33
N VAL A 63 1.66 11.13 -20.66
CA VAL A 63 1.63 10.60 -22.02
C VAL A 63 0.61 11.37 -22.86
N TRP A 64 -0.59 11.61 -22.33
CA TRP A 64 -1.66 12.30 -23.08
C TRP A 64 -1.38 13.79 -23.29
N HIS A 65 -0.95 14.51 -22.27
CA HIS A 65 -0.69 15.95 -22.32
C HIS A 65 0.81 16.26 -22.25
N THR A 66 1.59 15.64 -23.13
CA THR A 66 3.07 15.74 -23.14
C THR A 66 3.58 17.17 -23.23
N ARG A 67 2.88 18.04 -23.96
CA ARG A 67 3.30 19.42 -24.25
C ARG A 67 2.44 20.50 -23.56
N ASP A 68 1.37 20.12 -22.89
CA ASP A 68 0.46 21.03 -22.22
C ASP A 68 0.40 20.72 -20.72
N GLU A 69 1.26 21.41 -19.97
CA GLU A 69 1.37 21.22 -18.52
C GLU A 69 0.10 21.67 -17.77
N ALA A 70 -0.57 22.72 -18.29
CA ALA A 70 -1.80 23.21 -17.67
C ALA A 70 -2.94 22.20 -17.83
N ALA A 71 -3.16 21.69 -19.04
CA ALA A 71 -4.16 20.64 -19.30
C ALA A 71 -3.85 19.37 -18.54
N ARG A 72 -2.56 18.97 -18.47
CA ARG A 72 -2.10 17.83 -17.66
C ARG A 72 -2.47 17.97 -16.21
N GLY A 73 -2.12 19.11 -15.59
CA GLY A 73 -2.42 19.40 -14.18
C GLY A 73 -3.92 19.43 -13.90
N GLN A 74 -4.71 20.04 -14.78
CA GLN A 74 -6.16 20.12 -14.63
C GLN A 74 -6.79 18.72 -14.68
N TRP A 75 -6.42 17.89 -15.65
CA TRP A 75 -6.94 16.53 -15.77
C TRP A 75 -6.54 15.67 -14.56
N GLN A 76 -5.28 15.75 -14.12
CA GLN A 76 -4.81 15.04 -12.93
C GLN A 76 -5.60 15.42 -11.68
N ALA A 77 -5.84 16.71 -11.46
CA ALA A 77 -6.61 17.18 -10.33
C ALA A 77 -8.06 16.65 -10.37
N GLN A 78 -8.68 16.68 -11.55
CA GLN A 78 -10.04 16.16 -11.75
C GLN A 78 -10.11 14.65 -11.50
N ALA A 79 -9.24 13.85 -12.13
CA ALA A 79 -9.26 12.39 -11.99
C ALA A 79 -8.96 11.95 -10.55
N LYS A 80 -7.99 12.58 -9.89
CA LYS A 80 -7.67 12.34 -8.48
C LYS A 80 -8.83 12.74 -7.57
N GLY A 81 -9.51 13.85 -7.84
CA GLY A 81 -10.67 14.29 -7.10
C GLY A 81 -11.82 13.28 -7.20
N ILE A 82 -12.12 12.77 -8.40
CA ILE A 82 -13.13 11.72 -8.60
C ILE A 82 -12.75 10.46 -7.79
N LEU A 83 -11.51 9.99 -7.92
CA LEU A 83 -11.03 8.82 -7.18
C LEU A 83 -11.16 8.99 -5.67
N TYR A 84 -10.76 10.15 -5.15
CA TYR A 84 -10.75 10.44 -3.72
C TYR A 84 -12.15 10.61 -3.11
N ASP A 85 -13.02 11.36 -3.81
CA ASP A 85 -14.32 11.76 -3.30
C ASP A 85 -15.46 10.80 -3.66
N GLN A 86 -15.32 10.05 -4.77
CA GLN A 86 -16.36 9.19 -5.31
C GLN A 86 -15.93 7.71 -5.46
N GLY A 87 -14.63 7.42 -5.30
CA GLY A 87 -14.08 6.06 -5.38
C GLY A 87 -13.78 5.57 -6.80
N GLY A 88 -13.28 4.33 -6.86
CA GLY A 88 -12.81 3.73 -8.12
C GLY A 88 -13.90 3.44 -9.14
N GLU A 89 -15.13 3.17 -8.72
CA GLU A 89 -16.26 2.96 -9.62
C GLU A 89 -16.58 4.21 -10.45
N ALA A 90 -16.66 5.36 -9.79
CA ALA A 90 -16.89 6.63 -10.46
C ALA A 90 -15.73 7.01 -11.37
N LEU A 91 -14.49 6.73 -10.94
CA LEU A 91 -13.32 6.94 -11.78
C LEU A 91 -13.35 6.05 -13.03
N LEU A 92 -13.69 4.76 -12.90
CA LEU A 92 -13.82 3.84 -14.03
C LEU A 92 -14.85 4.34 -15.04
N ALA A 93 -16.03 4.74 -14.58
CA ALA A 93 -17.05 5.32 -15.44
C ALA A 93 -16.55 6.57 -16.17
N TYR A 94 -15.81 7.44 -15.47
CA TYR A 94 -15.18 8.61 -16.05
C TYR A 94 -14.14 8.25 -17.13
N LEU A 95 -13.24 7.30 -16.86
CA LEU A 95 -12.20 6.86 -17.80
C LEU A 95 -12.78 6.18 -19.03
N GLN A 96 -13.80 5.33 -18.87
CA GLN A 96 -14.49 4.65 -19.96
C GLN A 96 -15.29 5.61 -20.84
N ALA A 97 -15.83 6.71 -20.28
CA ALA A 97 -16.50 7.76 -21.03
C ALA A 97 -15.56 8.77 -21.69
N LEU A 98 -14.24 8.67 -21.44
CA LEU A 98 -13.26 9.63 -21.92
C LEU A 98 -13.13 9.57 -23.43
N GLN A 99 -13.48 10.65 -24.12
CA GLN A 99 -13.36 10.76 -25.56
C GLN A 99 -12.01 11.40 -25.94
N LEU A 100 -11.11 10.59 -26.44
CA LEU A 100 -9.83 11.09 -26.96
C LEU A 100 -10.04 11.74 -28.34
N PRO A 101 -9.34 12.85 -28.65
CA PRO A 101 -9.39 13.46 -29.98
C PRO A 101 -9.00 12.47 -31.09
N LEU A 102 -9.59 12.63 -32.29
CA LEU A 102 -9.38 11.75 -33.45
C LEU A 102 -7.91 11.59 -33.89
N ARG A 103 -7.06 12.56 -33.54
CA ARG A 103 -5.62 12.54 -33.89
C ARG A 103 -4.74 12.11 -32.73
N THR A 104 -5.31 11.51 -31.68
CA THR A 104 -4.54 10.99 -30.56
C THR A 104 -3.71 9.79 -30.99
N SER A 105 -2.47 9.69 -30.50
CA SER A 105 -1.57 8.60 -30.83
C SER A 105 -2.08 7.24 -30.33
N ALA A 106 -1.64 6.16 -30.98
CA ALA A 106 -1.94 4.80 -30.54
C ALA A 106 -1.40 4.52 -29.13
N GLU A 107 -0.28 5.14 -28.76
CA GLU A 107 0.34 5.04 -27.45
C GLU A 107 -0.62 5.53 -26.35
N VAL A 108 -1.26 6.70 -26.51
CA VAL A 108 -2.22 7.24 -25.54
C VAL A 108 -3.45 6.34 -25.40
N HIS A 109 -3.92 5.75 -26.51
CA HIS A 109 -5.03 4.79 -26.45
C HIS A 109 -4.66 3.53 -25.69
N GLU A 110 -3.45 3.03 -25.85
CA GLU A 110 -2.92 1.88 -25.13
C GLU A 110 -2.76 2.17 -23.65
N GLU A 111 -2.19 3.33 -23.30
CA GLU A 111 -2.06 3.76 -21.90
C GLU A 111 -3.42 3.94 -21.22
N LEU A 112 -4.43 4.50 -21.92
CA LEU A 112 -5.78 4.60 -21.38
C LEU A 112 -6.37 3.21 -21.12
N ARG A 113 -6.18 2.27 -22.05
CA ARG A 113 -6.67 0.89 -21.89
C ARG A 113 -6.00 0.19 -20.70
N THR A 114 -4.69 0.38 -20.57
CA THR A 114 -3.91 -0.15 -19.44
C THR A 114 -4.39 0.41 -18.12
N LEU A 115 -4.62 1.73 -18.06
CA LEU A 115 -5.14 2.42 -16.89
C LEU A 115 -6.54 1.91 -16.49
N ILE A 116 -7.44 1.76 -17.46
CA ILE A 116 -8.78 1.20 -17.23
C ILE A 116 -8.66 -0.22 -16.66
N GLY A 117 -7.87 -1.09 -17.30
CA GLY A 117 -7.63 -2.46 -16.83
C GLY A 117 -7.05 -2.53 -15.41
N TYR A 118 -6.16 -1.60 -15.06
CA TYR A 118 -5.63 -1.49 -13.71
C TYR A 118 -6.73 -1.21 -12.69
N PHE A 119 -7.61 -0.24 -12.94
CA PHE A 119 -8.70 0.08 -12.02
C PHE A 119 -9.81 -0.99 -12.02
N GLU A 120 -10.07 -1.66 -13.14
CA GLU A 120 -11.00 -2.80 -13.18
C GLU A 120 -10.52 -3.95 -12.29
N ASN A 121 -9.24 -4.31 -12.37
CA ASN A 121 -8.65 -5.37 -11.56
C ASN A 121 -8.62 -5.03 -10.06
N ASN A 122 -8.53 -3.74 -9.72
CA ASN A 122 -8.44 -3.26 -8.35
C ASN A 122 -9.76 -2.68 -7.80
N ARG A 123 -10.85 -2.80 -8.54
CA ARG A 123 -12.14 -2.18 -8.26
C ARG A 123 -12.65 -2.43 -6.84
N HIS A 124 -12.52 -3.67 -6.35
CA HIS A 124 -13.02 -4.13 -5.05
C HIS A 124 -12.30 -3.49 -3.84
N ARG A 125 -11.20 -2.78 -4.05
CA ARG A 125 -10.38 -2.16 -3.01
C ARG A 125 -10.13 -0.67 -3.21
N THR A 126 -11.03 0.02 -3.91
CA THR A 126 -10.94 1.45 -4.24
C THR A 126 -12.13 2.28 -3.75
N ASP A 127 -12.90 1.78 -2.76
CA ASP A 127 -13.98 2.53 -2.14
C ASP A 127 -13.46 3.48 -1.06
N TYR A 128 -12.63 4.45 -1.48
CA TYR A 128 -12.01 5.40 -0.57
C TYR A 128 -12.99 6.26 0.24
N PRO A 129 -14.16 6.68 -0.28
CA PRO A 129 -15.14 7.39 0.53
C PRO A 129 -15.58 6.61 1.77
N THR A 130 -15.91 5.32 1.59
CA THR A 130 -16.29 4.44 2.70
C THR A 130 -15.13 4.20 3.66
N TYR A 131 -13.93 3.92 3.16
CA TYR A 131 -12.75 3.70 4.01
C TYR A 131 -12.44 4.92 4.89
N ARG A 132 -12.47 6.11 4.31
CA ARG A 132 -12.26 7.37 5.05
C ARG A 132 -13.36 7.65 6.07
N SER A 133 -14.62 7.34 5.74
CA SER A 133 -15.73 7.50 6.69
C SER A 133 -15.61 6.58 7.90
N ASN A 134 -14.97 5.41 7.72
CA ASN A 134 -14.64 4.47 8.79
C ASN A 134 -13.37 4.89 9.58
N GLY A 135 -12.69 5.97 9.18
CA GLY A 135 -11.44 6.42 9.80
C GLY A 135 -10.24 5.56 9.42
N TRP A 136 -10.31 4.79 8.33
CA TRP A 136 -9.21 3.95 7.86
C TRP A 136 -8.23 4.72 6.99
N ASP A 137 -6.95 4.43 7.12
CA ASP A 137 -5.92 4.97 6.24
C ASP A 137 -6.06 4.39 4.83
N ILE A 138 -5.96 5.25 3.82
CA ILE A 138 -6.04 4.87 2.40
C ILE A 138 -4.69 4.93 1.69
N GLY A 139 -3.61 5.21 2.42
CA GLY A 139 -2.25 5.29 1.89
C GLY A 139 -1.23 4.62 2.78
N SER A 140 -0.17 4.06 2.18
CA SER A 140 0.92 3.36 2.86
C SER A 140 1.95 4.28 3.53
N GLY A 141 1.75 5.60 3.48
CA GLY A 141 2.70 6.57 4.02
C GLY A 141 3.23 6.26 5.43
N PRO A 142 2.37 5.92 6.42
CA PRO A 142 2.84 5.51 7.76
C PRO A 142 3.72 4.27 7.73
N THR A 143 3.38 3.27 6.89
CA THR A 143 4.16 2.04 6.71
C THR A 143 5.51 2.32 6.06
N GLU A 144 5.54 3.16 5.02
CA GLU A 144 6.77 3.57 4.35
C GLU A 144 7.69 4.35 5.28
N ALA A 145 7.14 5.30 6.05
CA ALA A 145 7.87 6.02 7.08
C ALA A 145 8.45 5.06 8.13
N GLY A 146 7.68 4.07 8.59
CA GLY A 146 8.13 3.03 9.50
C GLY A 146 9.26 2.18 8.90
N CYS A 147 9.10 1.73 7.66
CA CYS A 147 10.14 0.99 6.94
C CYS A 147 11.43 1.80 6.78
N LYS A 148 11.32 3.10 6.49
CA LYS A 148 12.48 4.00 6.41
C LYS A 148 13.19 4.12 7.76
N ILE A 149 12.46 4.41 8.83
CA ILE A 149 13.01 4.57 10.18
C ILE A 149 13.72 3.29 10.66
N ILE A 150 13.16 2.12 10.37
CA ILE A 150 13.77 0.83 10.70
C ILE A 150 14.99 0.58 9.79
N GLY A 151 14.83 0.82 8.48
CA GLY A 151 15.87 0.60 7.48
C GLY A 151 17.11 1.46 7.68
N GLU A 152 16.96 2.71 8.10
CA GLU A 152 18.09 3.61 8.42
C GLU A 152 19.01 3.04 9.50
N ARG A 153 18.48 2.27 10.44
CA ARG A 153 19.28 1.60 11.49
C ARG A 153 20.11 0.45 10.94
N LEU A 154 19.70 -0.14 9.81
CA LEU A 154 20.35 -1.32 9.22
C LEU A 154 21.24 -0.97 8.03
N LYS A 155 20.99 0.15 7.35
CA LYS A 155 21.62 0.54 6.09
C LYS A 155 22.70 1.62 6.26
N GLY A 156 23.18 1.86 7.49
CA GLY A 156 24.24 2.83 7.74
C GLY A 156 25.55 2.43 7.05
N SER A 157 26.36 3.44 6.67
CA SER A 157 27.66 3.21 6.02
C SER A 157 28.56 2.32 6.88
N GLY A 158 29.13 1.30 6.28
CA GLY A 158 30.02 0.34 6.95
C GLY A 158 29.33 -0.75 7.76
N MET A 159 28.00 -0.74 7.87
CA MET A 159 27.26 -1.80 8.55
C MET A 159 27.25 -3.08 7.72
N ARG A 160 27.54 -4.20 8.40
CA ARG A 160 27.43 -5.54 7.84
C ARG A 160 26.67 -6.40 8.83
N TRP A 161 25.68 -7.11 8.35
CA TRP A 161 24.78 -7.92 9.16
C TRP A 161 24.75 -9.36 8.65
N VAL A 162 24.70 -10.31 9.59
CA VAL A 162 24.14 -11.63 9.28
C VAL A 162 22.63 -11.53 9.32
N GLU A 163 21.93 -12.38 8.55
CA GLU A 163 20.47 -12.30 8.37
C GLU A 163 19.70 -12.29 9.69
N GLU A 164 20.06 -13.20 10.61
CA GLU A 164 19.43 -13.30 11.94
C GLU A 164 19.67 -12.04 12.79
N GLY A 165 20.88 -11.48 12.74
CA GLY A 165 21.23 -10.25 13.44
C GLY A 165 20.47 -9.04 12.92
N ALA A 166 20.33 -8.91 11.60
CA ALA A 166 19.53 -7.86 10.97
C ALA A 166 18.06 -7.97 11.38
N ALA A 167 17.46 -9.15 11.33
CA ALA A 167 16.09 -9.40 11.71
C ALA A 167 15.85 -9.04 13.19
N THR A 168 16.75 -9.44 14.09
CA THR A 168 16.66 -9.13 15.52
C THR A 168 16.73 -7.62 15.78
N VAL A 169 17.66 -6.91 15.16
CA VAL A 169 17.79 -5.46 15.32
C VAL A 169 16.61 -4.72 14.72
N ALA A 170 16.07 -5.18 13.58
CA ALA A 170 14.85 -4.63 12.99
C ALA A 170 13.65 -4.79 13.92
N ALA A 171 13.46 -5.97 14.51
CA ALA A 171 12.37 -6.24 15.45
C ALA A 171 12.46 -5.37 16.71
N LEU A 172 13.65 -5.28 17.33
CA LEU A 172 13.87 -4.42 18.51
C LEU A 172 13.65 -2.94 18.15
N ARG A 173 14.09 -2.50 16.98
CA ARG A 173 13.86 -1.13 16.53
C ARG A 173 12.37 -0.86 16.30
N ALA A 174 11.63 -1.81 15.74
CA ALA A 174 10.19 -1.70 15.57
C ALA A 174 9.48 -1.52 16.93
N VAL A 175 9.78 -2.36 17.91
CA VAL A 175 9.24 -2.23 19.29
C VAL A 175 9.56 -0.87 19.88
N TYR A 176 10.81 -0.39 19.74
CA TYR A 176 11.25 0.91 20.27
C TYR A 176 10.50 2.09 19.63
N VAL A 177 10.30 2.09 18.30
CA VAL A 177 9.66 3.21 17.58
C VAL A 177 8.13 3.16 17.61
N SER A 178 7.53 2.03 17.96
CA SER A 178 6.06 1.88 18.04
C SER A 178 5.44 2.69 19.19
N GLY A 179 6.23 3.19 20.12
CA GLY A 179 5.75 4.01 21.23
C GLY A 179 4.95 3.24 22.29
N GLY A 180 4.25 3.97 23.14
CA GLY A 180 3.50 3.39 24.26
C GLY A 180 4.41 2.65 25.25
N ASN A 181 3.86 1.65 25.94
CA ASN A 181 4.60 0.85 26.92
C ASN A 181 5.26 -0.40 26.33
N LEU A 182 5.35 -0.50 24.98
CA LEU A 182 5.83 -1.72 24.33
C LEU A 182 7.31 -1.98 24.63
N TRP A 183 8.15 -0.95 24.64
CA TRP A 183 9.58 -1.07 24.95
C TRP A 183 9.81 -1.50 26.40
N ASP A 184 9.17 -0.83 27.34
CA ASP A 184 9.28 -1.15 28.78
C ASP A 184 8.66 -2.52 29.09
N GLY A 185 7.52 -2.83 28.49
CA GLY A 185 6.86 -4.12 28.58
C GLY A 185 7.71 -5.27 28.03
N PHE A 186 8.46 -5.04 26.94
CA PHE A 186 9.39 -6.02 26.41
C PHE A 186 10.50 -6.36 27.40
N TRP A 187 11.10 -5.37 28.04
CA TRP A 187 12.17 -5.58 29.02
C TRP A 187 11.68 -6.05 30.39
N ALA A 188 10.45 -5.78 30.75
CA ALA A 188 9.84 -6.27 31.99
C ALA A 188 9.50 -7.78 31.96
N GLN A 189 9.47 -8.41 30.78
CA GLN A 189 9.22 -9.84 30.68
C GLN A 189 10.44 -10.65 31.15
N PRO A 190 10.23 -11.72 31.95
CA PRO A 190 11.31 -12.59 32.33
C PRO A 190 11.92 -13.24 31.09
N HIS A 191 13.20 -12.94 30.82
CA HIS A 191 13.93 -13.54 29.71
C HIS A 191 14.01 -15.05 29.91
N ARG A 192 13.36 -15.81 29.03
CA ARG A 192 13.64 -17.24 28.92
C ARG A 192 15.04 -17.40 28.34
N PRO A 193 15.96 -18.09 29.03
CA PRO A 193 17.24 -18.41 28.44
C PRO A 193 16.99 -19.20 27.14
N ALA A 194 17.76 -18.89 26.11
CA ALA A 194 17.75 -19.67 24.88
C ALA A 194 18.11 -21.12 25.23
N ALA A 195 17.26 -22.05 24.81
CA ALA A 195 17.49 -23.48 24.97
C ALA A 195 18.56 -23.97 23.97
#